data_948291fe70fabfdc77104b69d91cbaa9
#
_entry.id   948291fe70fabfdc77104b69d91cbaa9
#
_cell.length_a   1.000
_cell.length_b   1.000
_cell.length_c   1.000
_cell.angle_alpha   90.00
_cell.angle_beta   90.00
_cell.angle_gamma   90.00
#
_symmetry.space_group_name_H-M   'P 1'
#
loop_
_entity.id
_entity.type
_entity.pdbx_description
1 polymer ?
#
loop_
_entity_poly.entity_id
_entity_poly.type
_entity_poly.pdbx_seq_one_letter_code
_entity_poly.pdbx_strand_id
1 'polypeptide(L)'
;MAAPETVGVVIGNHTQKYTARNPAIRLLTERWVANLDRAFGQLGGDAHGPPEQALEVGCGEGVVADRMHRRWGEVVALDLPDAGLRADWRRYRGPRFLHASAHELPFADNRFDVVVAAEVLEHLPDPDRGLREMARVGRRHLVLSVPREPVFRSCNLVAGRYVRDLGNTPGHLNHWSRRSFVRFVSQVAEVREVTSPFPWTTVWAVLPGGEP
;
A
#
# COMPACT_ATOMS: atom_id res chain seq x y z
N MET A 1 31.32 18.59 -8.50
CA MET A 1 29.94 18.24 -8.15
C MET A 1 29.94 16.79 -7.73
N ALA A 2 29.81 16.51 -6.43
CA ALA A 2 29.71 15.16 -5.91
C ALA A 2 28.36 14.56 -6.32
N ALA A 3 28.36 13.32 -6.80
CA ALA A 3 27.15 12.57 -7.04
C ALA A 3 26.38 12.43 -5.69
N PRO A 4 25.03 12.49 -5.68
CA PRO A 4 24.29 12.27 -4.46
C PRO A 4 24.55 10.83 -3.98
N GLU A 5 24.97 10.70 -2.73
CA GLU A 5 25.05 9.42 -2.05
C GLU A 5 23.68 8.75 -2.13
N THR A 6 23.61 7.63 -2.81
CA THR A 6 22.47 6.71 -2.79
C THR A 6 22.40 6.14 -1.36
N VAL A 7 21.71 6.84 -0.47
CA VAL A 7 21.18 6.23 0.75
C VAL A 7 20.41 5.00 0.28
N GLY A 8 20.80 3.81 0.76
CA GLY A 8 20.33 2.55 0.27
C GLY A 8 18.80 2.49 0.26
N VAL A 9 18.23 2.79 -0.89
CA VAL A 9 16.80 2.61 -1.16
C VAL A 9 16.57 1.11 -1.11
N VAL A 10 15.91 0.65 -0.07
CA VAL A 10 15.43 -0.73 -0.01
C VAL A 10 14.38 -0.85 -1.11
N ILE A 11 14.83 -1.30 -2.28
CA ILE A 11 13.94 -1.71 -3.36
C ILE A 11 13.03 -2.78 -2.76
N GLY A 12 11.74 -2.54 -2.78
CA GLY A 12 10.74 -3.39 -2.16
C GLY A 12 10.97 -4.85 -2.55
N ASN A 13 10.76 -5.73 -1.58
CA ASN A 13 11.00 -7.15 -1.76
C ASN A 13 10.07 -7.66 -2.87
N HIS A 14 10.58 -7.85 -4.09
CA HIS A 14 9.88 -8.43 -5.23
C HIS A 14 9.57 -9.92 -4.97
N THR A 15 8.97 -10.17 -3.83
CA THR A 15 8.44 -11.49 -3.55
C THR A 15 7.22 -11.64 -4.44
N GLN A 16 7.28 -12.52 -5.41
CA GLN A 16 6.15 -12.88 -6.30
C GLN A 16 5.01 -13.51 -5.49
N LYS A 17 4.44 -12.73 -4.55
CA LYS A 17 3.39 -13.21 -3.64
C LYS A 17 2.13 -13.61 -4.39
N TYR A 18 1.86 -12.94 -5.52
CA TYR A 18 0.70 -13.21 -6.37
C TYR A 18 0.84 -14.50 -7.20
N THR A 19 2.08 -14.93 -7.49
CA THR A 19 2.39 -16.15 -8.23
C THR A 19 3.07 -17.21 -7.38
N ALA A 20 2.94 -17.12 -6.06
CA ALA A 20 3.59 -18.03 -5.12
C ALA A 20 3.19 -19.49 -5.38
N ARG A 21 4.20 -20.38 -5.49
CA ARG A 21 3.97 -21.81 -5.65
C ARG A 21 3.44 -22.46 -4.36
N ASN A 22 3.76 -21.88 -3.20
CA ASN A 22 3.28 -22.36 -1.91
C ASN A 22 1.78 -22.06 -1.75
N PRO A 23 0.92 -23.08 -1.61
CA PRO A 23 -0.53 -22.90 -1.54
C PRO A 23 -0.99 -22.09 -0.33
N ALA A 24 -0.26 -22.18 0.80
CA ALA A 24 -0.59 -21.37 1.99
C ALA A 24 -0.34 -19.89 1.74
N ILE A 25 0.80 -19.53 1.13
CA ILE A 25 1.11 -18.13 0.78
C ILE A 25 0.08 -17.61 -0.21
N ARG A 26 -0.27 -18.41 -1.23
CA ARG A 26 -1.28 -18.04 -2.21
C ARG A 26 -2.63 -17.77 -1.57
N LEU A 27 -3.11 -18.67 -0.71
CA LEU A 27 -4.38 -18.52 0.01
C LEU A 27 -4.40 -17.26 0.88
N LEU A 28 -3.30 -16.99 1.60
CA LEU A 28 -3.19 -15.77 2.42
C LEU A 28 -3.22 -14.51 1.55
N THR A 29 -2.49 -14.50 0.43
CA THR A 29 -2.47 -13.39 -0.51
C THR A 29 -3.86 -13.16 -1.15
N GLU A 30 -4.55 -14.22 -1.57
CA GLU A 30 -5.91 -14.16 -2.11
C GLU A 30 -6.90 -13.57 -1.09
N ARG A 31 -6.82 -13.98 0.18
CA ARG A 31 -7.65 -13.42 1.25
C ARG A 31 -7.36 -11.93 1.53
N TRP A 32 -6.10 -11.56 1.49
CA TRP A 32 -5.70 -10.16 1.64
C TRP A 32 -6.18 -9.31 0.47
N VAL A 33 -6.03 -9.78 -0.76
CA VAL A 33 -6.56 -9.10 -1.96
C VAL A 33 -8.09 -8.99 -1.91
N ALA A 34 -8.79 -10.05 -1.54
CA ALA A 34 -10.25 -10.01 -1.37
C ALA A 34 -10.70 -9.02 -0.28
N ASN A 35 -9.87 -8.81 0.75
CA ASN A 35 -10.12 -7.79 1.75
C ASN A 35 -9.95 -6.37 1.21
N LEU A 36 -8.95 -6.11 0.37
CA LEU A 36 -8.82 -4.84 -0.35
C LEU A 36 -10.02 -4.60 -1.28
N ASP A 37 -10.44 -5.61 -2.06
CA ASP A 37 -11.60 -5.51 -2.94
C ASP A 37 -12.89 -5.18 -2.16
N ARG A 38 -13.03 -5.71 -0.94
CA ARG A 38 -14.16 -5.38 -0.05
C ARG A 38 -14.08 -3.91 0.40
N ALA A 39 -12.91 -3.43 0.84
CA ALA A 39 -12.72 -2.04 1.19
C ALA A 39 -13.05 -1.13 0.00
N PHE A 40 -12.56 -1.45 -1.19
CA PHE A 40 -12.89 -0.73 -2.42
C PHE A 40 -14.40 -0.73 -2.72
N GLY A 41 -15.12 -1.82 -2.34
CA GLY A 41 -16.56 -1.95 -2.49
C GLY A 41 -17.36 -0.96 -1.65
N GLN A 42 -16.84 -0.56 -0.53
CA GLN A 42 -17.49 0.34 0.41
C GLN A 42 -17.35 1.82 0.02
N LEU A 43 -16.28 2.17 -0.74
CA LEU A 43 -15.97 3.55 -1.12
C LEU A 43 -16.97 4.19 -2.11
N GLY A 44 -17.95 3.46 -2.60
CA GLY A 44 -18.97 3.98 -3.51
C GLY A 44 -20.35 4.18 -2.85
N GLY A 45 -20.43 3.95 -1.55
CA GLY A 45 -21.70 4.02 -0.80
C GLY A 45 -21.98 5.38 -0.16
N ASP A 46 -21.11 6.36 -0.32
CA ASP A 46 -21.28 7.72 0.16
C ASP A 46 -22.08 8.61 -0.82
N ALA A 47 -22.42 9.82 -0.37
CA ALA A 47 -23.19 10.78 -1.17
C ALA A 47 -22.46 11.25 -2.45
N HIS A 48 -21.15 11.04 -2.53
CA HIS A 48 -20.31 11.46 -3.65
C HIS A 48 -20.12 10.37 -4.71
N GLY A 49 -20.66 9.17 -4.50
CA GLY A 49 -20.52 8.04 -5.42
C GLY A 49 -19.11 7.43 -5.42
N PRO A 50 -18.86 6.50 -6.34
CA PRO A 50 -17.57 5.82 -6.44
C PRO A 50 -16.42 6.78 -6.77
N PRO A 51 -15.18 6.47 -6.35
CA PRO A 51 -14.01 7.24 -6.75
C PRO A 51 -13.89 7.34 -8.28
N GLU A 52 -13.69 8.56 -8.78
CA GLU A 52 -13.44 8.80 -10.22
C GLU A 52 -11.95 8.77 -10.52
N GLN A 53 -11.14 9.21 -9.56
CA GLN A 53 -9.69 9.29 -9.69
C GLN A 53 -9.00 8.64 -8.49
N ALA A 54 -8.21 7.61 -8.77
CA ALA A 54 -7.55 6.83 -7.76
C ALA A 54 -6.02 6.82 -7.94
N LEU A 55 -5.30 6.80 -6.82
CA LEU A 55 -3.85 6.69 -6.78
C LEU A 55 -3.45 5.42 -6.01
N GLU A 56 -2.57 4.61 -6.58
CA GLU A 56 -1.82 3.61 -5.84
C GLU A 56 -0.37 4.06 -5.63
N VAL A 57 0.07 4.12 -4.38
CA VAL A 57 1.45 4.41 -3.99
C VAL A 57 2.15 3.11 -3.66
N GLY A 58 3.32 2.85 -4.27
CA GLY A 58 4.06 1.59 -4.11
C GLY A 58 3.37 0.42 -4.81
N CYS A 59 3.06 0.59 -6.09
CA CYS A 59 2.24 -0.36 -6.84
C CYS A 59 2.93 -1.69 -7.18
N GLY A 60 4.26 -1.78 -7.01
CA GLY A 60 5.01 -2.98 -7.36
C GLY A 60 4.69 -3.48 -8.77
N GLU A 61 4.30 -4.75 -8.87
CA GLU A 61 3.96 -5.39 -10.15
C GLU A 61 2.68 -4.83 -10.82
N GLY A 62 1.89 -3.97 -10.13
CA GLY A 62 0.67 -3.33 -10.67
C GLY A 62 -0.62 -4.12 -10.50
N VAL A 63 -0.60 -5.18 -9.71
CA VAL A 63 -1.78 -6.06 -9.51
C VAL A 63 -2.95 -5.33 -8.86
N VAL A 64 -2.69 -4.51 -7.84
CA VAL A 64 -3.73 -3.76 -7.13
C VAL A 64 -4.22 -2.59 -8.00
N ALA A 65 -3.32 -1.91 -8.73
CA ALA A 65 -3.69 -0.88 -9.70
C ALA A 65 -4.67 -1.38 -10.76
N ASP A 66 -4.43 -2.58 -11.32
CA ASP A 66 -5.33 -3.19 -12.31
C ASP A 66 -6.72 -3.49 -11.72
N ARG A 67 -6.78 -3.93 -10.46
CA ARG A 67 -8.06 -4.15 -9.75
C ARG A 67 -8.82 -2.86 -9.51
N MET A 68 -8.12 -1.81 -9.08
CA MET A 68 -8.68 -0.48 -8.92
C MET A 68 -9.22 0.05 -10.25
N HIS A 69 -8.45 -0.11 -11.34
CA HIS A 69 -8.86 0.32 -12.68
C HIS A 69 -10.13 -0.38 -13.15
N ARG A 70 -10.23 -1.69 -12.99
CA ARG A 70 -11.44 -2.45 -13.34
C ARG A 70 -12.68 -2.01 -12.57
N ARG A 71 -12.48 -1.40 -11.41
CA ARG A 71 -13.57 -0.96 -10.55
C ARG A 71 -13.95 0.51 -10.77
N TRP A 72 -12.98 1.39 -10.91
CA TRP A 72 -13.18 2.85 -10.89
C TRP A 72 -12.79 3.56 -12.19
N GLY A 73 -12.09 2.90 -13.08
CA GLY A 73 -11.64 3.46 -14.36
C GLY A 73 -10.31 4.20 -14.25
N GLU A 74 -10.27 5.47 -13.90
CA GLU A 74 -9.04 6.24 -13.89
C GLU A 74 -8.16 5.96 -12.67
N VAL A 75 -7.01 5.32 -12.92
CA VAL A 75 -6.00 4.98 -11.90
C VAL A 75 -4.62 5.44 -12.32
N VAL A 76 -3.97 6.16 -11.43
CA VAL A 76 -2.52 6.40 -11.49
C VAL A 76 -1.85 5.48 -10.47
N ALA A 77 -0.75 4.86 -10.85
CA ALA A 77 0.01 3.98 -9.97
C ALA A 77 1.49 4.34 -10.02
N LEU A 78 2.15 4.37 -8.88
CA LEU A 78 3.55 4.74 -8.84
C LEU A 78 4.39 3.82 -7.95
N ASP A 79 5.65 3.71 -8.31
CA ASP A 79 6.68 3.05 -7.50
C ASP A 79 8.04 3.72 -7.74
N LEU A 80 9.02 3.36 -6.92
CA LEU A 80 10.41 3.79 -7.14
C LEU A 80 10.96 3.23 -8.46
N PRO A 81 11.97 3.89 -9.07
CA PRO A 81 12.57 3.40 -10.31
C PRO A 81 13.17 2.00 -10.15
N ASP A 82 12.59 1.02 -10.86
CA ASP A 82 13.09 -0.34 -10.99
C ASP A 82 12.90 -0.85 -12.41
N ALA A 83 13.93 -1.47 -12.97
CA ALA A 83 13.90 -1.96 -14.35
C ALA A 83 12.92 -3.13 -14.55
N GLY A 84 12.72 -3.96 -13.52
CA GLY A 84 11.80 -5.10 -13.54
C GLY A 84 10.34 -4.66 -13.61
N LEU A 85 9.96 -3.64 -12.86
CA LEU A 85 8.58 -3.14 -12.79
C LEU A 85 8.05 -2.67 -14.14
N ARG A 86 8.88 -2.02 -14.97
CA ARG A 86 8.46 -1.58 -16.31
C ARG A 86 8.00 -2.73 -17.19
N ALA A 87 8.60 -3.90 -17.04
CA ALA A 87 8.20 -5.09 -17.80
C ALA A 87 6.84 -5.62 -17.30
N ASP A 88 6.60 -5.58 -16.01
CA ASP A 88 5.33 -6.00 -15.39
C ASP A 88 4.21 -5.05 -15.78
N TRP A 89 4.41 -3.76 -15.71
CA TRP A 89 3.40 -2.73 -16.04
C TRP A 89 2.90 -2.83 -17.48
N ARG A 90 3.73 -3.27 -18.44
CA ARG A 90 3.31 -3.48 -19.83
C ARG A 90 2.21 -4.53 -20.00
N ARG A 91 1.97 -5.36 -18.98
CA ARG A 91 0.89 -6.34 -18.97
C ARG A 91 -0.49 -5.72 -18.77
N TYR A 92 -0.53 -4.49 -18.26
CA TYR A 92 -1.76 -3.79 -17.91
C TYR A 92 -1.96 -2.59 -18.85
N ARG A 93 -3.16 -2.46 -19.41
CA ARG A 93 -3.48 -1.40 -20.38
C ARG A 93 -4.28 -0.24 -19.78
N GLY A 94 -4.79 -0.39 -18.57
CA GLY A 94 -5.69 0.57 -17.94
C GLY A 94 -4.98 1.60 -17.05
N PRO A 95 -4.27 1.17 -16.00
CA PRO A 95 -3.60 2.09 -15.10
C PRO A 95 -2.49 2.88 -15.78
N ARG A 96 -2.30 4.13 -15.35
CA ARG A 96 -1.16 4.97 -15.75
C ARG A 96 -0.04 4.80 -14.75
N PHE A 97 1.06 4.16 -15.16
CA PHE A 97 2.21 3.92 -14.31
C PHE A 97 3.28 5.00 -14.44
N LEU A 98 3.87 5.40 -13.32
CA LEU A 98 5.01 6.34 -13.30
C LEU A 98 5.99 6.00 -12.17
N HIS A 99 7.18 6.56 -12.24
CA HIS A 99 8.17 6.44 -11.16
C HIS A 99 8.17 7.70 -10.31
N ALA A 100 7.92 7.54 -9.00
CA ALA A 100 8.00 8.62 -8.03
C ALA A 100 8.26 8.05 -6.62
N SER A 101 8.67 8.94 -5.70
CA SER A 101 8.84 8.62 -4.29
C SER A 101 7.55 8.87 -3.52
N ALA A 102 7.22 7.97 -2.59
CA ALA A 102 6.12 8.17 -1.65
C ALA A 102 6.34 9.36 -0.69
N HIS A 103 7.60 9.82 -0.54
CA HIS A 103 7.95 10.98 0.29
C HIS A 103 7.77 12.33 -0.41
N GLU A 104 7.52 12.33 -1.74
CA GLU A 104 7.34 13.54 -2.54
C GLU A 104 6.50 13.18 -3.77
N LEU A 105 5.18 13.20 -3.59
CA LEU A 105 4.25 12.83 -4.64
C LEU A 105 4.08 13.99 -5.64
N PRO A 106 4.30 13.76 -6.96
CA PRO A 106 4.30 14.82 -7.97
C PRO A 106 2.89 15.24 -8.39
N PHE A 107 2.01 15.47 -7.41
CA PHE A 107 0.61 15.83 -7.63
C PHE A 107 0.20 17.01 -6.75
N ALA A 108 -0.79 17.76 -7.20
CA ALA A 108 -1.42 18.81 -6.42
C ALA A 108 -2.20 18.20 -5.21
N ASP A 109 -2.47 19.04 -4.23
CA ASP A 109 -3.31 18.71 -3.09
C ASP A 109 -4.72 18.30 -3.54
N ASN A 110 -5.34 17.36 -2.84
CA ASN A 110 -6.71 16.89 -3.08
C ASN A 110 -6.96 16.40 -4.52
N ARG A 111 -5.95 15.84 -5.17
CA ARG A 111 -6.03 15.43 -6.58
C ARG A 111 -6.81 14.13 -6.77
N PHE A 112 -6.79 13.21 -5.81
CA PHE A 112 -7.34 11.87 -5.92
C PHE A 112 -8.45 11.63 -4.91
N ASP A 113 -9.56 11.04 -5.34
CA ASP A 113 -10.66 10.65 -4.45
C ASP A 113 -10.24 9.61 -3.44
N VAL A 114 -9.38 8.69 -3.86
CA VAL A 114 -8.81 7.65 -2.99
C VAL A 114 -7.33 7.48 -3.25
N VAL A 115 -6.57 7.35 -2.17
CA VAL A 115 -5.17 6.95 -2.21
C VAL A 115 -5.04 5.60 -1.51
N VAL A 116 -4.43 4.65 -2.21
CA VAL A 116 -4.18 3.29 -1.74
C VAL A 116 -2.68 3.08 -1.57
N ALA A 117 -2.26 2.53 -0.43
CA ALA A 117 -0.89 2.05 -0.22
C ALA A 117 -0.94 0.70 0.49
N ALA A 118 -0.53 -0.33 -0.21
CA ALA A 118 -0.65 -1.72 0.21
C ALA A 118 0.74 -2.36 0.33
N GLU A 119 1.22 -2.57 1.57
CA GLU A 119 2.57 -3.09 1.86
C GLU A 119 3.69 -2.11 1.43
N VAL A 120 3.58 -0.86 1.85
CA VAL A 120 4.50 0.23 1.49
C VAL A 120 5.12 0.89 2.72
N LEU A 121 4.27 1.29 3.67
CA LEU A 121 4.69 2.11 4.83
C LEU A 121 5.77 1.43 5.68
N GLU A 122 5.77 0.10 5.75
CA GLU A 122 6.80 -0.68 6.46
C GLU A 122 8.19 -0.53 5.86
N HIS A 123 8.27 -0.15 4.59
CA HIS A 123 9.53 0.01 3.87
C HIS A 123 10.05 1.45 3.85
N LEU A 124 9.23 2.43 4.24
CA LEU A 124 9.61 3.84 4.16
C LEU A 124 10.58 4.22 5.28
N PRO A 125 11.71 4.87 4.95
CA PRO A 125 12.61 5.46 5.96
C PRO A 125 11.92 6.52 6.84
N ASP A 126 10.99 7.29 6.27
CA ASP A 126 10.15 8.27 6.97
C ASP A 126 8.66 8.00 6.64
N PRO A 127 8.01 7.08 7.37
CA PRO A 127 6.62 6.73 7.12
C PRO A 127 5.66 7.87 7.45
N ASP A 128 6.01 8.77 8.39
CA ASP A 128 5.21 9.96 8.72
C ASP A 128 5.15 10.93 7.53
N ARG A 129 6.27 11.17 6.85
CA ARG A 129 6.31 11.98 5.63
C ARG A 129 5.49 11.32 4.51
N GLY A 130 5.67 10.02 4.31
CA GLY A 130 4.89 9.27 3.32
C GLY A 130 3.39 9.37 3.56
N LEU A 131 2.96 9.17 4.81
CA LEU A 131 1.54 9.27 5.19
C LEU A 131 0.98 10.68 4.96
N ARG A 132 1.74 11.74 5.32
CA ARG A 132 1.33 13.14 5.07
C ARG A 132 1.20 13.45 3.58
N GLU A 133 2.11 12.95 2.74
CA GLU A 133 2.02 13.12 1.28
C GLU A 133 0.80 12.41 0.70
N MET A 134 0.52 11.16 1.14
CA MET A 134 -0.70 10.43 0.75
C MET A 134 -1.96 11.20 1.15
N ALA A 135 -1.99 11.77 2.36
CA ALA A 135 -3.10 12.58 2.84
C ALA A 135 -3.22 13.90 2.07
N ARG A 136 -2.10 14.54 1.72
CA ARG A 136 -2.08 15.81 0.96
C ARG A 136 -2.70 15.66 -0.43
N VAL A 137 -2.32 14.60 -1.15
CA VAL A 137 -2.82 14.39 -2.52
C VAL A 137 -4.19 13.74 -2.56
N GLY A 138 -4.61 13.11 -1.45
CA GLY A 138 -5.93 12.51 -1.28
C GLY A 138 -7.00 13.56 -0.96
N ARG A 139 -8.20 13.38 -1.51
CA ARG A 139 -9.35 14.26 -1.28
C ARG A 139 -10.36 13.68 -0.30
N ARG A 140 -10.61 12.37 -0.35
CA ARG A 140 -11.66 11.72 0.44
C ARG A 140 -11.17 10.53 1.26
N HIS A 141 -10.51 9.58 0.66
CA HIS A 141 -10.25 8.28 1.27
C HIS A 141 -8.79 7.86 1.23
N LEU A 142 -8.37 7.19 2.30
CA LEU A 142 -7.14 6.41 2.37
C LEU A 142 -7.49 4.93 2.59
N VAL A 143 -6.88 4.03 1.82
CA VAL A 143 -6.88 2.59 2.09
C VAL A 143 -5.44 2.13 2.24
N LEU A 144 -5.07 1.77 3.45
CA LEU A 144 -3.69 1.47 3.82
C LEU A 144 -3.59 0.06 4.40
N SER A 145 -2.59 -0.70 3.99
CA SER A 145 -2.36 -2.04 4.51
C SER A 145 -0.88 -2.26 4.86
N VAL A 146 -0.64 -2.90 6.00
CA VAL A 146 0.71 -3.24 6.50
C VAL A 146 0.72 -4.63 7.14
N PRO A 147 1.89 -5.30 7.23
CA PRO A 147 2.05 -6.50 8.03
C PRO A 147 1.72 -6.23 9.50
N ARG A 148 0.96 -7.14 10.13
CA ARG A 148 0.59 -7.02 11.53
C ARG A 148 1.64 -7.66 12.43
N GLU A 149 2.32 -6.85 13.22
CA GLU A 149 3.30 -7.35 14.18
C GLU A 149 2.71 -7.57 15.59
N PRO A 150 3.21 -8.55 16.32
CA PRO A 150 4.33 -9.47 16.02
C PRO A 150 3.94 -10.70 15.18
N VAL A 151 2.70 -10.79 14.71
CA VAL A 151 2.14 -11.97 14.02
C VAL A 151 2.94 -12.32 12.76
N PHE A 152 3.28 -11.33 11.94
CA PHE A 152 3.99 -11.55 10.68
C PHE A 152 5.38 -12.15 10.91
N ARG A 153 6.13 -11.59 11.87
CA ARG A 153 7.45 -12.12 12.28
C ARG A 153 7.35 -13.53 12.85
N SER A 154 6.34 -13.78 13.67
CA SER A 154 6.10 -15.11 14.22
C SER A 154 5.83 -16.15 13.13
N CYS A 155 5.05 -15.80 12.10
CA CYS A 155 4.82 -16.66 10.94
C CYS A 155 6.13 -16.96 10.18
N ASN A 156 6.98 -15.97 9.99
CA ASN A 156 8.28 -16.17 9.36
C ASN A 156 9.17 -17.13 10.17
N LEU A 157 9.22 -16.96 11.50
CA LEU A 157 9.98 -17.85 12.39
C LEU A 157 9.49 -19.30 12.32
N VAL A 158 8.17 -19.51 12.41
CA VAL A 158 7.57 -20.84 12.29
C VAL A 158 7.86 -21.47 10.93
N ALA A 159 7.92 -20.66 9.87
CA ALA A 159 8.30 -21.11 8.53
C ALA A 159 9.83 -21.28 8.35
N GLY A 160 10.64 -21.09 9.39
CA GLY A 160 12.10 -21.16 9.33
C GLY A 160 12.75 -20.03 8.52
N ARG A 161 12.02 -18.92 8.29
CA ARG A 161 12.48 -17.79 7.48
C ARG A 161 13.01 -16.69 8.39
N TYR A 162 14.11 -16.05 7.93
CA TYR A 162 14.71 -14.88 8.62
C TYR A 162 15.00 -15.11 10.11
N VAL A 163 15.43 -16.31 10.49
CA VAL A 163 15.62 -16.69 11.91
C VAL A 163 16.67 -15.81 12.59
N ARG A 164 17.75 -15.44 11.86
CA ARG A 164 18.81 -14.55 12.37
C ARG A 164 18.31 -13.14 12.70
N ASP A 165 17.27 -12.69 11.98
CA ASP A 165 16.65 -11.38 12.15
C ASP A 165 15.33 -11.46 12.95
N LEU A 166 15.20 -12.49 13.78
CA LEU A 166 14.00 -12.75 14.61
C LEU A 166 12.70 -12.71 13.80
N GLY A 167 12.72 -13.26 12.58
CA GLY A 167 11.58 -13.30 11.67
C GLY A 167 11.32 -11.99 10.92
N ASN A 168 12.14 -10.95 11.10
CA ASN A 168 11.97 -9.72 10.36
C ASN A 168 12.26 -9.92 8.87
N THR A 169 11.35 -9.48 8.01
CA THR A 169 11.56 -9.51 6.57
C THR A 169 12.59 -8.43 6.18
N PRO A 170 13.60 -8.75 5.36
CA PRO A 170 14.52 -7.75 4.87
C PRO A 170 13.78 -6.56 4.24
N GLY A 171 14.16 -5.34 4.64
CA GLY A 171 13.51 -4.12 4.16
C GLY A 171 12.29 -3.65 4.96
N HIS A 172 11.79 -4.41 5.93
CA HIS A 172 10.81 -3.90 6.88
C HIS A 172 11.52 -3.05 7.94
N LEU A 173 11.46 -1.73 7.76
CA LEU A 173 12.03 -0.74 8.67
C LEU A 173 11.07 -0.41 9.80
N ASN A 174 9.76 -0.42 9.51
CA ASN A 174 8.71 -0.05 10.45
C ASN A 174 7.80 -1.24 10.77
N HIS A 175 7.32 -1.27 12.02
CA HIS A 175 6.56 -2.40 12.55
C HIS A 175 5.34 -1.90 13.33
N TRP A 176 4.15 -2.32 12.91
CA TRP A 176 2.91 -1.92 13.59
C TRP A 176 2.11 -3.11 14.10
N SER A 177 1.67 -2.99 15.33
CA SER A 177 0.50 -3.71 15.80
C SER A 177 -0.76 -3.08 15.21
N ARG A 178 -1.90 -3.79 15.25
CA ARG A 178 -3.18 -3.22 14.83
C ARG A 178 -3.49 -1.87 15.51
N ARG A 179 -3.23 -1.76 16.82
CA ARG A 179 -3.51 -0.54 17.60
C ARG A 179 -2.58 0.62 17.23
N SER A 180 -1.28 0.35 17.09
CA SER A 180 -0.31 1.39 16.73
C SER A 180 -0.50 1.87 15.30
N PHE A 181 -0.91 1.00 14.38
CA PHE A 181 -1.20 1.39 12.99
C PHE A 181 -2.45 2.28 12.91
N VAL A 182 -3.52 1.94 13.61
CA VAL A 182 -4.71 2.81 13.71
C VAL A 182 -4.34 4.19 14.24
N ARG A 183 -3.58 4.25 15.33
CA ARG A 183 -3.11 5.53 15.91
C ARG A 183 -2.26 6.33 14.92
N PHE A 184 -1.40 5.64 14.18
CA PHE A 184 -0.55 6.25 13.16
C PHE A 184 -1.39 6.90 12.04
N VAL A 185 -2.36 6.19 11.48
CA VAL A 185 -3.25 6.72 10.44
C VAL A 185 -4.15 7.84 10.99
N SER A 186 -4.59 7.73 12.24
CA SER A 186 -5.45 8.74 12.89
C SER A 186 -4.80 10.11 13.07
N GLN A 187 -3.51 10.26 12.79
CA GLN A 187 -2.84 11.56 12.78
C GLN A 187 -3.28 12.44 11.60
N VAL A 188 -3.74 11.85 10.50
CA VAL A 188 -4.08 12.57 9.26
C VAL A 188 -5.50 12.33 8.77
N ALA A 189 -6.18 11.30 9.23
CA ALA A 189 -7.50 10.89 8.74
C ALA A 189 -8.36 10.22 9.82
N GLU A 190 -9.67 10.29 9.68
CA GLU A 190 -10.60 9.58 10.55
C GLU A 190 -10.72 8.11 10.13
N VAL A 191 -10.30 7.18 10.97
CA VAL A 191 -10.38 5.75 10.70
C VAL A 191 -11.83 5.28 10.79
N ARG A 192 -12.38 4.79 9.68
CA ARG A 192 -13.76 4.27 9.57
C ARG A 192 -13.82 2.76 9.76
N GLU A 193 -12.88 2.04 9.19
CA GLU A 193 -12.88 0.59 9.29
C GLU A 193 -11.45 0.05 9.48
N VAL A 194 -11.33 -0.98 10.30
CA VAL A 194 -10.08 -1.71 10.49
C VAL A 194 -10.36 -3.19 10.36
N THR A 195 -9.83 -3.79 9.31
CA THR A 195 -9.87 -5.23 9.13
C THR A 195 -8.51 -5.86 9.38
N SER A 196 -8.49 -7.15 9.67
CA SER A 196 -7.24 -7.87 9.96
C SER A 196 -7.20 -9.20 9.22
N PRO A 197 -7.13 -9.17 7.86
CA PRO A 197 -6.87 -10.38 7.10
C PRO A 197 -5.50 -10.92 7.50
N PHE A 198 -5.46 -12.15 8.03
CA PHE A 198 -4.22 -12.73 8.55
C PHE A 198 -3.16 -12.88 7.45
N PRO A 199 -1.91 -12.42 7.64
CA PRO A 199 -1.33 -11.77 8.82
C PRO A 199 -1.20 -10.23 8.69
N TRP A 200 -2.08 -9.54 7.98
CA TRP A 200 -2.04 -8.10 7.74
C TRP A 200 -3.05 -7.31 8.59
N THR A 201 -2.91 -6.01 8.59
CA THR A 201 -3.91 -5.04 9.03
C THR A 201 -4.20 -4.08 7.88
N THR A 202 -5.47 -3.91 7.55
CA THR A 202 -5.94 -2.94 6.55
C THR A 202 -6.82 -1.91 7.24
N VAL A 203 -6.59 -0.64 6.92
CA VAL A 203 -7.35 0.51 7.41
C VAL A 203 -7.98 1.23 6.24
N TRP A 204 -9.26 1.51 6.35
CA TRP A 204 -9.95 2.52 5.55
C TRP A 204 -10.22 3.74 6.42
N ALA A 205 -9.85 4.90 5.93
CA ALA A 205 -10.00 6.17 6.64
C ALA A 205 -10.50 7.28 5.70
N VAL A 206 -11.16 8.28 6.28
CA VAL A 206 -11.69 9.48 5.60
C VAL A 206 -10.80 10.67 5.94
N LEU A 207 -10.37 11.39 4.92
CA LEU A 207 -9.55 12.58 5.06
C LEU A 207 -10.37 13.79 5.53
N PRO A 208 -9.77 14.77 6.21
CA PRO A 208 -10.45 16.02 6.56
C PRO A 208 -11.01 16.72 5.31
N GLY A 209 -12.30 17.06 5.31
CA GLY A 209 -12.98 17.63 4.15
C GLY A 209 -13.57 16.62 3.15
N GLY A 210 -13.26 15.34 3.31
CA GLY A 210 -13.99 14.26 2.67
C GLY A 210 -15.21 13.93 3.51
N GLU A 211 -16.34 14.58 3.27
CA GLU A 211 -17.58 14.18 3.97
C GLU A 211 -17.96 12.73 3.61
N PRO A 212 -18.51 11.97 4.59
CA PRO A 212 -18.93 10.59 4.36
C PRO A 212 -20.14 10.47 3.43
#